data_ce82684e0bcc9b7386193439974ad104
#
_entry.id   ce82684e0bcc9b7386193439974ad104
#
_cell.length_a   1.000
_cell.length_b   1.000
_cell.length_c   1.000
_cell.angle_alpha   90.00
_cell.angle_beta   90.00
_cell.angle_gamma   90.00
#
_symmetry.space_group_name_H-M   'P 1'
#
loop_
_entity.id
_entity.type
_entity.pdbx_description
1 polymer ?
#
loop_
_entity_poly.entity_id
_entity_poly.type
_entity_poly.pdbx_seq_one_letter_code
_entity_poly.pdbx_strand_id
1 'polypeptide(L)'
;MKTMNKIKLAFVLLAGLVFGACGSDDDGGNNSNVKYTETAVSEAPVWQIDWSFNQERPVWTKPDGSSYGNWTIMMVQLEEALRPYASDEDMMAIFVNGEMRGLASPAEGPVKDGNATFLMKAYGNETGTETVNISLQYFSQRLNQIFTLSDNINLNSDESTGIDEDYIPPFTLGSAKYPIVKTVGAESQLTKAGVPYSDGNIIGAFVGEECRGLAKLSATGNTPLVIYGRSAGEWVTLKYYDAENGILYTIPNALKM
;
A
#
# COMPACT_ATOMS: atom_id res chain seq x y z
N MET A 1 13.33 36.55 7.02
CA MET A 1 12.44 36.71 5.83
C MET A 1 12.98 35.80 4.74
N LYS A 2 12.49 34.56 4.63
CA LYS A 2 12.88 33.61 3.58
C LYS A 2 11.64 33.35 2.73
N THR A 3 11.72 33.71 1.48
CA THR A 3 10.69 33.59 0.44
C THR A 3 10.39 32.12 0.13
N MET A 4 9.15 31.72 0.37
CA MET A 4 8.62 30.43 -0.08
C MET A 4 8.43 30.46 -1.59
N ASN A 5 9.17 29.63 -2.32
CA ASN A 5 8.93 29.40 -3.75
C ASN A 5 7.64 28.58 -3.91
N LYS A 6 6.61 29.25 -4.41
CA LYS A 6 5.38 28.60 -4.87
C LYS A 6 5.65 27.90 -6.19
N ILE A 7 5.72 26.57 -6.17
CA ILE A 7 5.70 25.76 -7.39
C ILE A 7 4.29 25.87 -7.98
N LYS A 8 4.18 26.58 -9.09
CA LYS A 8 2.95 26.64 -9.88
C LYS A 8 2.85 25.33 -10.67
N LEU A 9 1.93 24.47 -10.25
CA LEU A 9 1.53 23.29 -11.03
C LEU A 9 0.75 23.80 -12.25
N ALA A 10 1.38 23.75 -13.43
CA ALA A 10 0.72 24.08 -14.68
C ALA A 10 -0.13 22.88 -15.13
N PHE A 11 -1.44 22.98 -15.00
CA PHE A 11 -2.37 22.08 -15.67
C PHE A 11 -2.35 22.42 -17.17
N VAL A 12 -1.73 21.58 -17.97
CA VAL A 12 -1.89 21.61 -19.42
C VAL A 12 -3.11 20.76 -19.75
N LEU A 13 -4.23 21.43 -20.02
CA LEU A 13 -5.42 20.83 -20.59
C LEU A 13 -5.11 20.57 -22.07
N LEU A 14 -4.74 19.34 -22.42
CA LEU A 14 -4.64 18.94 -23.82
C LEU A 14 -6.02 18.46 -24.27
N ALA A 15 -6.70 19.28 -25.07
CA ALA A 15 -7.93 18.93 -25.75
C ALA A 15 -7.62 17.81 -26.77
N GLY A 16 -7.93 16.56 -26.42
CA GLY A 16 -7.86 15.43 -27.33
C GLY A 16 -8.98 15.50 -28.37
N LEU A 17 -8.59 15.58 -29.63
CA LEU A 17 -9.51 15.42 -30.78
C LEU A 17 -10.03 13.97 -30.78
N VAL A 18 -11.30 13.82 -30.50
CA VAL A 18 -12.02 12.54 -30.63
C VAL A 18 -12.28 12.33 -32.12
N PHE A 19 -11.49 11.48 -32.77
CA PHE A 19 -11.86 10.94 -34.07
C PHE A 19 -12.85 9.79 -33.88
N GLY A 20 -14.13 10.06 -34.06
CA GLY A 20 -15.14 9.04 -34.18
C GLY A 20 -14.96 8.29 -35.51
N ALA A 21 -14.46 7.06 -35.44
CA ALA A 21 -14.52 6.16 -36.58
C ALA A 21 -15.91 5.53 -36.62
N CYS A 22 -16.77 5.96 -37.56
CA CYS A 22 -17.92 5.21 -38.05
C CYS A 22 -17.38 4.11 -38.95
N GLY A 23 -17.46 2.86 -38.51
CA GLY A 23 -17.24 1.67 -39.35
C GLY A 23 -18.58 0.96 -39.53
N SER A 24 -18.94 0.75 -40.77
CA SER A 24 -20.15 0.11 -41.26
C SER A 24 -20.31 -1.36 -40.85
N ASP A 25 -21.58 -1.76 -40.76
CA ASP A 25 -22.11 -3.09 -40.53
C ASP A 25 -21.50 -4.19 -41.43
N ASP A 26 -21.19 -5.38 -40.81
CA ASP A 26 -21.70 -6.65 -41.32
C ASP A 26 -21.60 -7.79 -40.30
N ASP A 27 -22.70 -8.49 -40.20
CA ASP A 27 -23.10 -9.76 -39.64
C ASP A 27 -22.17 -10.73 -38.90
N GLY A 28 -22.62 -11.16 -37.74
CA GLY A 28 -22.55 -12.56 -37.32
C GLY A 28 -21.73 -12.92 -36.10
N GLY A 29 -22.32 -12.94 -34.92
CA GLY A 29 -21.96 -13.92 -33.89
C GLY A 29 -21.25 -13.43 -32.65
N ASN A 30 -21.97 -13.40 -31.56
CA ASN A 30 -21.55 -13.41 -30.16
C ASN A 30 -20.93 -12.13 -29.59
N ASN A 31 -21.77 -11.16 -29.32
CA ASN A 31 -21.40 -9.87 -28.70
C ASN A 31 -21.21 -9.97 -27.20
N SER A 32 -19.99 -10.04 -26.74
CA SER A 32 -19.61 -9.40 -25.48
C SER A 32 -19.03 -8.01 -25.80
N ASN A 33 -19.93 -7.01 -25.89
CA ASN A 33 -19.57 -5.61 -26.14
C ASN A 33 -18.83 -4.99 -24.94
N VAL A 34 -17.60 -5.38 -24.67
CA VAL A 34 -16.74 -4.56 -23.83
C VAL A 34 -16.11 -3.52 -24.74
N LYS A 35 -16.72 -2.33 -24.77
CA LYS A 35 -16.19 -1.22 -25.55
C LYS A 35 -15.00 -0.63 -24.82
N TYR A 36 -13.85 -0.65 -25.43
CA TYR A 36 -12.71 0.15 -25.02
C TYR A 36 -12.56 1.37 -25.91
N THR A 37 -11.80 2.34 -25.43
CA THR A 37 -11.36 3.49 -26.23
C THR A 37 -9.85 3.44 -26.38
N GLU A 38 -9.36 3.92 -27.53
CA GLU A 38 -7.94 4.08 -27.81
C GLU A 38 -7.58 5.57 -27.81
N THR A 39 -6.47 5.90 -27.20
CA THR A 39 -5.93 7.26 -27.17
C THR A 39 -4.44 7.21 -27.42
N ALA A 40 -3.99 7.89 -28.45
CA ALA A 40 -2.54 8.07 -28.67
C ALA A 40 -1.97 8.98 -27.59
N VAL A 41 -0.85 8.57 -27.00
CA VAL A 41 -0.17 9.33 -25.95
C VAL A 41 1.30 9.51 -26.33
N SER A 42 1.83 10.69 -26.09
CA SER A 42 3.22 11.03 -26.42
C SER A 42 4.23 10.54 -25.39
N GLU A 43 3.77 10.26 -24.18
CA GLU A 43 4.62 9.81 -23.07
C GLU A 43 3.95 8.65 -22.34
N ALA A 44 4.77 7.74 -21.82
CA ALA A 44 4.29 6.64 -21.01
C ALA A 44 3.61 7.18 -19.74
N PRO A 45 2.42 6.68 -19.38
CA PRO A 45 1.75 7.10 -18.17
C PRO A 45 2.54 6.65 -16.94
N VAL A 46 2.63 7.53 -15.93
CA VAL A 46 3.21 7.21 -14.63
C VAL A 46 2.06 6.97 -13.66
N TRP A 47 1.78 5.71 -13.40
CA TRP A 47 0.74 5.30 -12.46
C TRP A 47 1.36 4.83 -11.16
N GLN A 48 0.72 5.20 -10.06
CA GLN A 48 1.07 4.71 -8.73
C GLN A 48 -0.17 4.60 -7.87
N ILE A 49 -0.17 3.62 -6.95
CA ILE A 49 -1.21 3.50 -5.97
C ILE A 49 -0.89 4.47 -4.82
N ASP A 50 -1.84 5.34 -4.47
CA ASP A 50 -1.70 6.18 -3.30
C ASP A 50 -2.10 5.41 -2.04
N TRP A 51 -1.10 5.05 -1.25
CA TRP A 51 -1.25 4.33 0.01
C TRP A 51 -1.49 5.24 1.21
N SER A 52 -1.35 6.56 1.04
CA SER A 52 -1.54 7.49 2.15
C SER A 52 -2.96 7.47 2.69
N PHE A 53 -3.08 7.62 4.00
CA PHE A 53 -4.34 7.74 4.69
C PHE A 53 -4.47 9.16 5.26
N ASN A 54 -5.32 9.39 6.22
CA ASN A 54 -5.51 10.72 6.82
C ASN A 54 -5.76 10.57 8.32
N GLN A 55 -4.84 9.86 9.00
CA GLN A 55 -4.83 9.81 10.45
C GLN A 55 -3.86 10.86 10.98
N GLU A 56 -4.29 11.56 12.01
CA GLU A 56 -3.41 12.49 12.71
C GLU A 56 -2.28 11.74 13.43
N ARG A 57 -1.13 12.40 13.53
CA ARG A 57 -0.01 11.89 14.32
C ARG A 57 -0.45 11.70 15.77
N PRO A 58 -0.31 10.51 16.34
CA PRO A 58 -0.70 10.26 17.71
C PRO A 58 0.21 11.00 18.69
N VAL A 59 -0.38 11.47 19.79
CA VAL A 59 0.37 12.04 20.91
C VAL A 59 0.66 10.93 21.91
N TRP A 60 1.68 10.13 21.62
CA TRP A 60 2.14 9.06 22.50
C TRP A 60 3.22 9.58 23.44
N THR A 61 3.10 9.25 24.72
CA THR A 61 4.06 9.65 25.75
C THR A 61 4.73 8.42 26.32
N LYS A 62 6.06 8.42 26.35
CA LYS A 62 6.84 7.30 26.88
C LYS A 62 6.38 6.95 28.29
N PRO A 63 6.12 5.66 28.60
CA PRO A 63 5.68 5.25 29.93
C PRO A 63 6.78 5.50 30.98
N ASP A 64 6.35 5.80 32.20
CA ASP A 64 7.27 5.86 33.34
C ASP A 64 7.62 4.43 33.79
N GLY A 65 8.83 4.01 33.45
CA GLY A 65 9.32 2.67 33.79
C GLY A 65 9.38 2.36 35.28
N SER A 66 9.38 3.37 36.16
CA SER A 66 9.38 3.16 37.60
C SER A 66 8.06 2.58 38.14
N SER A 67 6.99 2.65 37.36
CA SER A 67 5.67 2.10 37.68
C SER A 67 5.56 0.59 37.44
N TYR A 68 6.58 -0.07 36.88
CA TYR A 68 6.58 -1.47 36.48
C TYR A 68 7.68 -2.26 37.17
N GLY A 69 7.38 -3.50 37.53
CA GLY A 69 8.32 -4.42 38.15
C GLY A 69 9.36 -4.99 37.18
N ASN A 70 9.00 -5.11 35.90
CA ASN A 70 9.79 -5.75 34.85
C ASN A 70 9.83 -4.90 33.59
N TRP A 71 10.77 -5.24 32.71
CA TRP A 71 10.87 -4.72 31.35
C TRP A 71 11.62 -5.72 30.49
N THR A 72 11.31 -5.73 29.20
CA THR A 72 12.04 -6.50 28.19
C THR A 72 12.54 -5.58 27.08
N ILE A 73 13.50 -6.06 26.31
CA ILE A 73 13.95 -5.39 25.10
C ILE A 73 13.20 -5.98 23.92
N MET A 74 12.66 -5.09 23.07
CA MET A 74 12.06 -5.48 21.80
C MET A 74 12.74 -4.76 20.65
N MET A 75 13.12 -5.52 19.63
CA MET A 75 13.57 -5.00 18.34
C MET A 75 12.58 -5.40 17.27
N VAL A 76 11.83 -4.43 16.77
CA VAL A 76 10.76 -4.64 15.78
C VAL A 76 11.25 -4.14 14.43
N GLN A 77 11.12 -4.96 13.39
CA GLN A 77 11.45 -4.59 12.02
C GLN A 77 10.17 -4.46 11.20
N LEU A 78 10.15 -3.54 10.25
CA LEU A 78 9.02 -3.39 9.34
C LEU A 78 9.05 -4.46 8.24
N GLU A 79 7.86 -4.89 7.84
CA GLU A 79 7.62 -5.66 6.62
C GLU A 79 8.25 -4.97 5.40
N GLU A 80 8.73 -5.77 4.44
CA GLU A 80 9.38 -5.27 3.21
C GLU A 80 8.54 -4.24 2.46
N ALA A 81 7.23 -4.46 2.39
CA ALA A 81 6.30 -3.54 1.71
C ALA A 81 6.20 -2.16 2.38
N LEU A 82 6.52 -2.04 3.68
CA LEU A 82 6.47 -0.78 4.41
C LEU A 82 7.80 -0.04 4.45
N ARG A 83 8.94 -0.73 4.26
CA ARG A 83 10.29 -0.13 4.33
C ARG A 83 10.48 1.09 3.42
N PRO A 84 9.95 1.13 2.17
CA PRO A 84 10.07 2.33 1.32
C PRO A 84 9.41 3.58 1.91
N TYR A 85 8.48 3.40 2.84
CA TYR A 85 7.74 4.49 3.50
C TYR A 85 8.29 4.83 4.89
N ALA A 86 9.29 4.11 5.36
CA ALA A 86 9.91 4.39 6.66
C ALA A 86 10.55 5.78 6.71
N SER A 87 10.45 6.44 7.84
CA SER A 87 10.98 7.78 8.08
C SER A 87 11.45 7.92 9.53
N ASP A 88 12.35 8.87 9.78
CA ASP A 88 12.86 9.21 11.12
C ASP A 88 11.79 9.81 12.04
N GLU A 89 10.64 10.20 11.49
CA GLU A 89 9.50 10.72 12.24
C GLU A 89 8.47 9.64 12.62
N ASP A 90 8.70 8.39 12.25
CA ASP A 90 7.81 7.28 12.57
C ASP A 90 7.86 6.91 14.06
N MET A 91 6.83 6.23 14.55
CA MET A 91 6.77 5.79 15.94
C MET A 91 6.21 4.38 16.04
N MET A 92 6.71 3.62 17.03
CA MET A 92 6.20 2.30 17.38
C MET A 92 5.81 2.28 18.85
N ALA A 93 4.62 1.81 19.17
CA ALA A 93 4.13 1.73 20.55
C ALA A 93 3.50 0.39 20.87
N ILE A 94 3.62 -0.05 22.13
CA ILE A 94 2.98 -1.24 22.67
C ILE A 94 1.97 -0.81 23.71
N PHE A 95 0.79 -1.44 23.64
CA PHE A 95 -0.28 -1.28 24.63
C PHE A 95 -0.70 -2.63 25.20
N VAL A 96 -0.99 -2.66 26.50
CA VAL A 96 -1.64 -3.78 27.17
C VAL A 96 -2.92 -3.24 27.81
N ASN A 97 -4.07 -3.78 27.44
CA ASN A 97 -5.38 -3.32 27.92
C ASN A 97 -5.59 -1.79 27.75
N GLY A 98 -5.06 -1.21 26.66
CA GLY A 98 -5.14 0.23 26.40
C GLY A 98 -4.12 1.10 27.14
N GLU A 99 -3.31 0.54 28.04
CA GLU A 99 -2.20 1.21 28.70
C GLU A 99 -0.91 1.07 27.89
N MET A 100 -0.25 2.20 27.63
CA MET A 100 1.02 2.19 26.91
C MET A 100 2.13 1.59 27.77
N ARG A 101 2.81 0.57 27.23
CA ARG A 101 3.88 -0.17 27.89
C ARG A 101 5.24 0.04 27.25
N GLY A 102 5.30 0.61 26.08
CA GLY A 102 6.55 0.91 25.36
C GLY A 102 6.35 1.90 24.24
N LEU A 103 7.39 2.66 23.93
CA LEU A 103 7.43 3.62 22.83
C LEU A 103 8.84 3.70 22.29
N ALA A 104 8.98 3.63 20.97
CA ALA A 104 10.22 3.83 20.24
C ALA A 104 10.03 4.75 19.04
N SER A 105 11.09 5.50 18.72
CA SER A 105 11.36 6.06 17.41
C SER A 105 12.24 5.09 16.60
N PRO A 106 12.45 5.31 15.29
CA PRO A 106 13.39 4.52 14.52
C PRO A 106 14.77 4.47 15.18
N ALA A 107 15.42 3.32 15.11
CA ALA A 107 16.70 3.10 15.78
C ALA A 107 17.79 4.00 15.16
N GLU A 108 18.56 4.67 16.03
CA GLU A 108 19.74 5.42 15.64
C GLU A 108 20.97 4.50 15.52
N GLY A 109 21.80 4.71 14.51
CA GLY A 109 23.06 3.98 14.34
C GLY A 109 22.96 2.77 13.39
N PRO A 110 23.98 1.88 13.35
CA PRO A 110 24.06 0.76 12.44
C PRO A 110 23.16 -0.42 12.86
N VAL A 111 21.94 -0.14 13.21
CA VAL A 111 20.93 -1.15 13.47
C VAL A 111 20.31 -1.52 12.12
N LYS A 112 19.94 -2.80 11.96
CA LYS A 112 19.37 -3.35 10.72
C LYS A 112 18.37 -2.37 10.09
N ASP A 113 18.57 -2.03 8.82
CA ASP A 113 17.66 -1.23 7.98
C ASP A 113 17.28 0.18 8.46
N GLY A 114 18.06 0.81 9.32
CA GLY A 114 17.89 2.23 9.68
C GLY A 114 16.48 2.56 10.19
N ASN A 115 15.77 3.46 9.51
CA ASN A 115 14.41 3.91 9.88
C ASN A 115 13.34 2.81 9.88
N ALA A 116 13.62 1.62 9.37
CA ALA A 116 12.71 0.48 9.37
C ALA A 116 12.83 -0.44 10.59
N THR A 117 13.65 -0.06 11.58
CA THR A 117 13.89 -0.84 12.81
C THR A 117 13.63 0.02 14.05
N PHE A 118 12.91 -0.54 15.01
CA PHE A 118 12.54 0.11 16.27
C PHE A 118 13.06 -0.70 17.45
N LEU A 119 13.86 -0.09 18.29
CA LEU A 119 14.35 -0.69 19.52
C LEU A 119 13.68 -0.02 20.72
N MET A 120 12.95 -0.78 21.53
CA MET A 120 12.23 -0.26 22.67
C MET A 120 12.40 -1.09 23.93
N LYS A 121 12.17 -0.44 25.08
CA LYS A 121 11.83 -1.12 26.32
C LYS A 121 10.31 -1.26 26.40
N ALA A 122 9.85 -2.49 26.60
CA ALA A 122 8.48 -2.81 26.90
C ALA A 122 8.36 -3.17 28.37
N TYR A 123 7.51 -2.47 29.10
CA TYR A 123 7.37 -2.59 30.56
C TYR A 123 6.21 -3.51 30.92
N GLY A 124 6.35 -4.30 31.99
CA GLY A 124 5.35 -5.23 32.50
C GLY A 124 5.43 -5.44 34.00
N ASN A 125 4.39 -6.04 34.54
CA ASN A 125 4.32 -6.52 35.92
C ASN A 125 4.14 -8.05 35.96
N GLU A 126 4.15 -8.66 34.79
CA GLU A 126 4.01 -10.08 34.57
C GLU A 126 5.28 -10.80 35.05
N THR A 127 5.15 -12.03 35.51
CA THR A 127 6.23 -12.83 36.07
C THR A 127 6.38 -14.19 35.37
N GLY A 128 7.61 -14.71 35.38
CA GLY A 128 7.88 -16.01 34.81
C GLY A 128 7.74 -16.05 33.29
N THR A 129 7.11 -17.11 32.79
CA THR A 129 6.90 -17.34 31.34
C THR A 129 5.52 -16.91 30.84
N GLU A 130 4.80 -16.09 31.62
CA GLU A 130 3.49 -15.61 31.21
C GLU A 130 3.61 -14.67 30.02
N THR A 131 2.77 -14.91 29.01
CA THR A 131 2.60 -13.98 27.89
C THR A 131 1.39 -13.11 28.08
N VAL A 132 1.44 -11.89 27.60
CA VAL A 132 0.33 -10.95 27.59
C VAL A 132 -0.08 -10.62 26.17
N ASN A 133 -1.36 -10.41 25.95
CA ASN A 133 -1.86 -9.91 24.69
C ASN A 133 -1.54 -8.41 24.60
N ILE A 134 -0.76 -8.06 23.61
CA ILE A 134 -0.41 -6.68 23.30
C ILE A 134 -1.17 -6.17 22.09
N SER A 135 -1.35 -4.85 22.01
CA SER A 135 -1.62 -4.13 20.78
C SER A 135 -0.33 -3.41 20.38
N LEU A 136 0.30 -3.89 19.32
CA LEU A 136 1.43 -3.22 18.70
C LEU A 136 0.92 -2.22 17.68
N GLN A 137 1.33 -0.96 17.79
CA GLN A 137 0.90 0.10 16.90
C GLN A 137 2.12 0.79 16.27
N TYR A 138 2.10 0.89 14.96
CA TYR A 138 3.10 1.59 14.16
C TYR A 138 2.46 2.79 13.47
N PHE A 139 2.94 4.00 13.75
CA PHE A 139 2.57 5.21 13.03
C PHE A 139 3.61 5.51 11.95
N SER A 140 3.17 5.53 10.70
CA SER A 140 3.98 5.97 9.57
C SER A 140 3.66 7.42 9.22
N GLN A 141 4.65 8.29 9.33
CA GLN A 141 4.50 9.71 8.97
C GLN A 141 4.25 9.90 7.48
N ARG A 142 4.93 9.13 6.62
CA ARG A 142 4.76 9.26 5.16
C ARG A 142 3.41 8.77 4.68
N LEU A 143 2.82 7.78 5.36
CA LEU A 143 1.52 7.25 5.00
C LEU A 143 0.36 7.92 5.78
N ASN A 144 0.66 8.73 6.79
CA ASN A 144 -0.32 9.31 7.71
C ASN A 144 -1.29 8.24 8.23
N GLN A 145 -0.74 7.14 8.71
CA GLN A 145 -1.51 5.95 9.10
C GLN A 145 -0.93 5.29 10.34
N ILE A 146 -1.83 4.81 11.21
CA ILE A 146 -1.51 3.91 12.31
C ILE A 146 -1.86 2.49 11.87
N PHE A 147 -0.88 1.61 11.86
CA PHE A 147 -1.04 0.17 11.71
C PHE A 147 -1.19 -0.44 13.09
N THR A 148 -2.10 -1.38 13.24
CA THR A 148 -2.36 -2.05 14.52
C THR A 148 -2.37 -3.55 14.34
N LEU A 149 -1.69 -4.25 15.24
CA LEU A 149 -1.63 -5.71 15.29
C LEU A 149 -1.78 -6.16 16.74
N SER A 150 -2.47 -7.26 16.98
CA SER A 150 -2.47 -7.95 18.28
C SER A 150 -1.50 -9.13 18.25
N ASP A 151 -0.70 -9.27 19.30
CA ASP A 151 0.24 -10.37 19.48
C ASP A 151 0.33 -10.76 20.95
N ASN A 152 0.94 -11.91 21.26
CA ASN A 152 1.19 -12.37 22.62
C ASN A 152 2.70 -12.43 22.85
N ILE A 153 3.19 -11.58 23.74
CA ILE A 153 4.61 -11.52 24.07
C ILE A 153 4.86 -11.66 25.57
N ASN A 154 6.06 -12.06 25.91
CA ASN A 154 6.53 -12.08 27.29
C ASN A 154 7.17 -10.72 27.61
N LEU A 155 6.68 -10.03 28.63
CA LEU A 155 7.20 -8.74 29.10
C LEU A 155 8.17 -8.87 30.27
N ASN A 156 8.69 -10.07 30.52
CA ASN A 156 9.65 -10.34 31.58
C ASN A 156 11.07 -9.92 31.19
N SER A 157 11.86 -9.45 32.15
CA SER A 157 13.25 -8.99 31.96
C SER A 157 14.23 -10.07 31.51
N ASP A 158 13.90 -11.34 31.70
CA ASP A 158 14.74 -12.47 31.30
C ASP A 158 14.58 -12.86 29.82
N GLU A 159 13.64 -12.21 29.11
CA GLU A 159 13.32 -12.48 27.73
C GLU A 159 13.58 -11.25 26.84
N SER A 160 13.80 -11.50 25.56
CA SER A 160 13.86 -10.46 24.54
C SER A 160 13.10 -10.88 23.30
N THR A 161 12.61 -9.92 22.53
CA THR A 161 11.90 -10.19 21.28
C THR A 161 12.61 -9.47 20.14
N GLY A 162 12.93 -10.20 19.08
CA GLY A 162 13.56 -9.61 17.89
C GLY A 162 15.08 -9.40 17.99
N ILE A 163 15.73 -9.86 19.06
CA ILE A 163 17.19 -9.74 19.25
C ILE A 163 17.91 -10.94 18.63
N ASP A 164 17.53 -12.16 19.02
CA ASP A 164 18.14 -13.40 18.55
C ASP A 164 17.47 -13.88 17.26
N GLU A 165 16.18 -13.68 17.13
CA GLU A 165 15.37 -13.96 15.94
C GLU A 165 14.66 -12.70 15.47
N ASP A 166 14.52 -12.52 14.16
CA ASP A 166 13.85 -11.34 13.60
C ASP A 166 12.36 -11.32 14.00
N TYR A 167 11.89 -10.19 14.54
CA TYR A 167 10.49 -9.95 14.82
C TYR A 167 9.93 -8.92 13.82
N ILE A 168 9.17 -9.43 12.86
CA ILE A 168 8.58 -8.68 11.74
C ILE A 168 7.06 -8.82 11.82
N PRO A 169 6.36 -7.92 12.54
CA PRO A 169 4.90 -7.96 12.64
C PRO A 169 4.25 -7.80 11.26
N PRO A 170 3.24 -8.63 10.90
CA PRO A 170 2.62 -8.62 9.57
C PRO A 170 1.68 -7.42 9.36
N PHE A 171 2.20 -6.22 9.44
CA PHE A 171 1.46 -5.02 9.09
C PHE A 171 1.17 -4.99 7.60
N THR A 172 -0.09 -4.82 7.22
CA THR A 172 -0.51 -4.86 5.82
C THR A 172 -0.64 -3.46 5.24
N LEU A 173 0.21 -3.14 4.26
CA LEU A 173 0.17 -1.86 3.54
C LEU A 173 -1.22 -1.64 2.94
N GLY A 174 -1.78 -0.45 3.17
CA GLY A 174 -3.06 -0.02 2.60
C GLY A 174 -4.31 -0.60 3.26
N SER A 175 -4.21 -1.49 4.25
CA SER A 175 -5.37 -2.14 4.88
C SER A 175 -6.42 -1.18 5.44
N ALA A 176 -6.02 -0.04 5.98
CA ALA A 176 -6.95 0.97 6.49
C ALA A 176 -7.68 1.72 5.35
N LYS A 177 -6.98 2.03 4.26
CA LYS A 177 -7.53 2.77 3.12
C LYS A 177 -8.33 1.88 2.17
N TYR A 178 -7.89 0.63 1.99
CA TYR A 178 -8.42 -0.33 1.04
C TYR A 178 -8.67 -1.69 1.71
N PRO A 179 -9.77 -1.83 2.44
CA PRO A 179 -10.06 -3.06 3.18
C PRO A 179 -10.46 -4.23 2.28
N ILE A 180 -10.69 -4.00 0.98
CA ILE A 180 -11.09 -5.04 0.03
C ILE A 180 -9.99 -5.24 -1.00
N VAL A 181 -9.60 -6.49 -1.20
CA VAL A 181 -8.59 -6.87 -2.20
C VAL A 181 -9.20 -7.90 -3.16
N LYS A 182 -8.98 -7.69 -4.46
CA LYS A 182 -9.38 -8.61 -5.52
C LYS A 182 -8.21 -8.83 -6.46
N THR A 183 -7.93 -10.09 -6.79
CA THR A 183 -6.92 -10.45 -7.78
C THR A 183 -7.58 -11.01 -9.03
N VAL A 184 -7.16 -10.53 -10.18
CA VAL A 184 -7.61 -11.02 -11.50
C VAL A 184 -6.39 -11.26 -12.39
N GLY A 185 -6.53 -12.11 -13.43
CA GLY A 185 -5.51 -12.25 -14.46
C GLY A 185 -5.57 -11.04 -15.41
N ALA A 186 -4.49 -10.30 -15.53
CA ALA A 186 -4.41 -9.10 -16.37
C ALA A 186 -4.71 -9.40 -17.82
N GLU A 187 -4.05 -10.38 -18.41
CA GLU A 187 -4.19 -10.80 -19.81
C GLU A 187 -5.61 -11.34 -20.06
N SER A 188 -6.20 -12.02 -19.09
CA SER A 188 -7.59 -12.50 -19.18
C SER A 188 -8.59 -11.35 -19.30
N GLN A 189 -8.36 -10.23 -18.62
CA GLN A 189 -9.22 -9.05 -18.73
C GLN A 189 -9.06 -8.36 -20.09
N LEU A 190 -7.82 -8.23 -20.59
CA LEU A 190 -7.53 -7.65 -21.91
C LEU A 190 -8.13 -8.50 -23.02
N THR A 191 -7.99 -9.83 -22.96
CA THR A 191 -8.60 -10.77 -23.91
C THR A 191 -10.14 -10.65 -23.96
N LYS A 192 -10.80 -10.57 -22.78
CA LYS A 192 -12.24 -10.36 -22.70
C LYS A 192 -12.69 -9.06 -23.36
N ALA A 193 -11.86 -8.02 -23.24
CA ALA A 193 -12.13 -6.72 -23.85
C ALA A 193 -11.81 -6.67 -25.34
N GLY A 194 -11.12 -7.68 -25.88
CA GLY A 194 -10.63 -7.68 -27.26
C GLY A 194 -9.44 -6.74 -27.50
N VAL A 195 -8.73 -6.33 -26.43
CA VAL A 195 -7.55 -5.46 -26.52
C VAL A 195 -6.33 -6.31 -26.83
N PRO A 196 -5.58 -6.03 -27.91
CA PRO A 196 -4.30 -6.68 -28.16
C PRO A 196 -3.30 -6.27 -27.07
N TYR A 197 -2.43 -7.21 -26.65
CA TYR A 197 -1.45 -6.93 -25.61
C TYR A 197 -0.12 -7.63 -25.88
N SER A 198 0.93 -7.06 -25.31
CA SER A 198 2.30 -7.60 -25.36
C SER A 198 2.88 -7.60 -23.95
N ASP A 199 3.82 -8.51 -23.69
CA ASP A 199 4.58 -8.56 -22.46
C ASP A 199 5.46 -7.31 -22.29
N GLY A 200 5.80 -7.02 -21.03
CA GLY A 200 6.58 -5.83 -20.68
C GLY A 200 5.78 -4.54 -20.58
N ASN A 201 4.58 -4.48 -21.13
CA ASN A 201 3.67 -3.36 -21.03
C ASN A 201 2.95 -3.29 -19.66
N ILE A 202 2.36 -2.16 -19.33
CA ILE A 202 1.72 -1.92 -18.04
C ILE A 202 0.20 -1.86 -18.16
N ILE A 203 -0.47 -2.39 -17.13
CA ILE A 203 -1.91 -2.29 -16.95
C ILE A 203 -2.21 -1.72 -15.56
N GLY A 204 -3.10 -0.75 -15.50
CA GLY A 204 -3.59 -0.16 -14.26
C GLY A 204 -5.10 -0.40 -14.07
N ALA A 205 -5.51 -0.58 -12.83
CA ALA A 205 -6.90 -0.62 -12.41
C ALA A 205 -7.25 0.68 -11.70
N PHE A 206 -8.38 1.29 -12.05
CA PHE A 206 -8.79 2.60 -11.57
C PHE A 206 -10.23 2.58 -11.05
N VAL A 207 -10.46 3.33 -9.96
CA VAL A 207 -11.80 3.71 -9.52
C VAL A 207 -11.88 5.24 -9.61
N GLY A 208 -12.68 5.76 -10.55
CA GLY A 208 -12.55 7.13 -10.97
C GLY A 208 -11.16 7.39 -11.57
N GLU A 209 -10.46 8.40 -11.07
CA GLU A 209 -9.09 8.71 -11.50
C GLU A 209 -8.02 8.12 -10.57
N GLU A 210 -8.40 7.43 -9.51
CA GLU A 210 -7.48 6.87 -8.53
C GLU A 210 -6.99 5.48 -8.99
N CYS A 211 -5.66 5.33 -9.12
CA CYS A 211 -5.04 4.05 -9.39
C CYS A 211 -5.17 3.13 -8.16
N ARG A 212 -5.77 1.98 -8.36
CA ARG A 212 -6.08 0.98 -7.33
C ARG A 212 -5.39 -0.36 -7.56
N GLY A 213 -4.66 -0.50 -8.64
CA GLY A 213 -3.90 -1.69 -8.96
C GLY A 213 -2.99 -1.42 -10.13
N LEU A 214 -1.82 -2.05 -10.14
CA LEU A 214 -0.82 -1.89 -11.19
C LEU A 214 -0.08 -3.20 -11.40
N ALA A 215 0.11 -3.59 -12.65
CA ALA A 215 0.93 -4.73 -13.01
C ALA A 215 1.68 -4.47 -14.31
N LYS A 216 2.84 -5.12 -14.43
CA LYS A 216 3.59 -5.22 -15.69
C LYS A 216 3.37 -6.61 -16.27
N LEU A 217 2.87 -6.70 -17.49
CA LEU A 217 2.58 -7.98 -18.15
C LEU A 217 3.84 -8.82 -18.30
N SER A 218 3.71 -10.11 -18.02
CA SER A 218 4.80 -11.07 -18.09
C SER A 218 4.72 -11.91 -19.36
N ALA A 219 5.86 -12.35 -19.85
CA ALA A 219 5.96 -13.24 -21.01
C ALA A 219 5.26 -14.60 -20.79
N THR A 220 4.98 -14.98 -19.54
CA THR A 220 4.26 -16.21 -19.21
C THR A 220 2.75 -16.12 -19.44
N GLY A 221 2.21 -14.92 -19.69
CA GLY A 221 0.79 -14.70 -19.96
C GLY A 221 -0.13 -14.95 -18.74
N ASN A 222 0.40 -14.91 -17.55
CA ASN A 222 -0.35 -15.14 -16.31
C ASN A 222 0.04 -14.12 -15.22
N THR A 223 -0.21 -12.85 -15.49
CA THR A 223 0.14 -11.75 -14.60
C THR A 223 -1.00 -11.49 -13.63
N PRO A 224 -0.80 -11.63 -12.30
CA PRO A 224 -1.80 -11.23 -11.33
C PRO A 224 -1.89 -9.70 -11.28
N LEU A 225 -3.09 -9.17 -11.45
CA LEU A 225 -3.42 -7.78 -11.17
C LEU A 225 -4.19 -7.73 -9.85
N VAL A 226 -3.50 -7.27 -8.81
CA VAL A 226 -4.10 -7.04 -7.49
C VAL A 226 -4.75 -5.67 -7.47
N ILE A 227 -6.03 -5.63 -7.11
CA ILE A 227 -6.86 -4.43 -7.12
C ILE A 227 -7.36 -4.17 -5.71
N TYR A 228 -7.22 -2.93 -5.25
CA TYR A 228 -7.54 -2.49 -3.91
C TYR A 228 -8.81 -1.64 -3.91
N GLY A 229 -9.82 -2.02 -3.12
CA GLY A 229 -11.13 -1.36 -3.04
C GLY A 229 -11.44 -0.78 -1.67
N ARG A 230 -12.22 0.30 -1.64
CA ARG A 230 -12.75 0.87 -0.40
C ARG A 230 -14.07 0.22 0.01
N SER A 231 -14.86 -0.18 -0.97
CA SER A 231 -16.15 -0.82 -0.75
C SER A 231 -16.48 -1.87 -1.81
N ALA A 232 -17.33 -2.81 -1.44
CA ALA A 232 -17.86 -3.79 -2.41
C ALA A 232 -18.72 -3.08 -3.45
N GLY A 233 -18.62 -3.54 -4.69
CA GLY A 233 -19.44 -3.04 -5.80
C GLY A 233 -18.87 -1.81 -6.51
N GLU A 234 -17.71 -1.28 -6.12
CA GLU A 234 -17.03 -0.24 -6.91
C GLU A 234 -16.75 -0.76 -8.33
N TRP A 235 -17.07 0.07 -9.33
CA TRP A 235 -16.73 -0.24 -10.71
C TRP A 235 -15.26 0.14 -10.99
N VAL A 236 -14.55 -0.79 -11.59
CA VAL A 236 -13.15 -0.64 -11.95
C VAL A 236 -13.01 -0.46 -13.46
N THR A 237 -12.31 0.60 -13.84
CA THR A 237 -11.84 0.85 -15.20
C THR A 237 -10.42 0.32 -15.32
N LEU A 238 -10.13 -0.45 -16.36
CA LEU A 238 -8.77 -0.86 -16.67
C LEU A 238 -8.18 0.08 -17.73
N LYS A 239 -6.92 0.46 -17.53
CA LYS A 239 -6.13 1.21 -18.50
C LYS A 239 -4.88 0.39 -18.85
N TYR A 240 -4.67 0.10 -20.12
CA TYR A 240 -3.52 -0.63 -20.61
C TYR A 240 -2.72 0.26 -21.55
N TYR A 241 -1.43 0.37 -21.31
CA TYR A 241 -0.53 1.16 -22.14
C TYR A 241 0.34 0.25 -22.99
N ASP A 242 0.19 0.38 -24.31
CA ASP A 242 1.03 -0.24 -25.33
C ASP A 242 2.20 0.70 -25.67
N ALA A 243 3.36 0.36 -25.15
CA ALA A 243 4.55 1.18 -25.28
C ALA A 243 5.13 1.18 -26.71
N GLU A 244 4.91 0.11 -27.50
CA GLU A 244 5.40 0.01 -28.87
C GLU A 244 4.66 0.96 -29.80
N ASN A 245 3.34 1.08 -29.62
CA ASN A 245 2.47 1.90 -30.47
C ASN A 245 2.15 3.26 -29.84
N GLY A 246 2.51 3.51 -28.58
CA GLY A 246 2.16 4.74 -27.87
C GLY A 246 0.65 4.90 -27.68
N ILE A 247 -0.07 3.80 -27.46
CA ILE A 247 -1.54 3.78 -27.34
C ILE A 247 -1.94 3.42 -25.92
N LEU A 248 -2.87 4.22 -25.40
CA LEU A 248 -3.54 3.96 -24.13
C LEU A 248 -4.95 3.40 -24.43
N TYR A 249 -5.18 2.15 -24.06
CA TYR A 249 -6.49 1.51 -24.09
C TYR A 249 -7.20 1.72 -22.76
N THR A 250 -8.44 2.18 -22.81
CA THR A 250 -9.28 2.38 -21.62
C THR A 250 -10.52 1.50 -21.72
N ILE A 251 -10.71 0.60 -20.75
CA ILE A 251 -11.82 -0.35 -20.67
C ILE A 251 -12.71 0.07 -19.49
N PRO A 252 -13.79 0.84 -19.73
CA PRO A 252 -14.64 1.32 -18.65
C PRO A 252 -15.46 0.19 -18.04
N ASN A 253 -15.66 0.24 -16.73
CA ASN A 253 -16.49 -0.72 -16.00
C ASN A 253 -16.13 -2.19 -16.27
N ALA A 254 -14.83 -2.47 -16.39
CA ALA A 254 -14.33 -3.79 -16.76
C ALA A 254 -14.72 -4.88 -15.75
N LEU A 255 -14.77 -4.52 -14.46
CA LEU A 255 -15.16 -5.42 -13.38
C LEU A 255 -15.67 -4.65 -12.15
N LYS A 256 -16.26 -5.39 -11.21
CA LYS A 256 -16.64 -4.87 -9.88
C LYS A 256 -15.73 -5.43 -8.79
N MET A 257 -15.46 -4.61 -7.76
CA MET A 257 -14.88 -5.04 -6.50
C MET A 257 -15.85 -5.93 -5.72
#